data_394a1a44a7796d7cf9f56b31fd70aec2
#
_entry.id   394a1a44a7796d7cf9f56b31fd70aec2
#
_cell.length_a   1.000
_cell.length_b   1.000
_cell.length_c   1.000
_cell.angle_alpha   90.00
_cell.angle_beta   90.00
_cell.angle_gamma   90.00
#
_symmetry.space_group_name_H-M   'P 1'
#
loop_
_entity.id
_entity.type
_entity.pdbx_description
1 polymer ?
#
loop_
_entity_poly.entity_id
_entity_poly.type
_entity_poly.pdbx_seq_one_letter_code
_entity_poly.pdbx_strand_id
1 'polypeptide(L)'
;MAADSKRNKAAREKLESTKAYVVDDALSLVKELATAKFLESIDVSVNLGVDPRKSDQVVRGSTVLPNGTGKTVRVAVFAQGDNADKATAAGADIVGLEDLAETVKKGELNFDVVIATPDAMRVVGQLGQILGPRGLMPNPKVGTVTADVTTAVKNAKAGQVRYRTDKAGIIHCPIGRSDFEIPALKENLEALLADLQKAKPASAKGSYVKKLTISSTMGPGVSVDRGSVDA
;
A
#
# COMPACT_ATOMS: atom_id res chain seq x y z
N MET A 1 -28.91 -7.80 12.64
CA MET A 1 -27.91 -7.64 11.58
C MET A 1 -28.54 -6.88 10.43
N ALA A 2 -27.85 -5.91 9.85
CA ALA A 2 -28.36 -5.22 8.65
C ALA A 2 -28.50 -6.23 7.50
N ALA A 3 -29.59 -6.14 6.73
CA ALA A 3 -29.81 -7.01 5.58
C ALA A 3 -28.76 -6.74 4.49
N ASP A 4 -28.17 -7.80 3.93
CA ASP A 4 -27.25 -7.67 2.81
C ASP A 4 -27.90 -6.97 1.61
N SER A 5 -27.17 -6.08 0.97
CA SER A 5 -27.64 -5.45 -0.27
C SER A 5 -27.86 -6.49 -1.38
N LYS A 6 -28.74 -6.20 -2.32
CA LYS A 6 -29.02 -7.12 -3.47
C LYS A 6 -27.73 -7.50 -4.20
N ARG A 7 -26.78 -6.55 -4.36
CA ARG A 7 -25.47 -6.78 -4.98
C ARG A 7 -24.64 -7.79 -4.18
N ASN A 8 -24.55 -7.63 -2.85
CA ASN A 8 -23.77 -8.53 -2.01
C ASN A 8 -24.37 -9.95 -1.96
N LYS A 9 -25.70 -10.06 -2.02
CA LYS A 9 -26.35 -11.38 -2.14
C LYS A 9 -25.96 -12.08 -3.43
N ALA A 10 -26.10 -11.41 -4.57
CA ALA A 10 -25.72 -11.96 -5.86
C ALA A 10 -24.22 -12.31 -5.96
N ALA A 11 -23.35 -11.52 -5.33
CA ALA A 11 -21.93 -11.80 -5.27
C ALA A 11 -21.61 -13.03 -4.42
N ARG A 12 -22.33 -13.22 -3.30
CA ARG A 12 -22.17 -14.41 -2.43
C ARG A 12 -22.71 -15.70 -3.02
N GLU A 13 -23.71 -15.62 -3.89
CA GLU A 13 -24.21 -16.79 -4.61
C GLU A 13 -23.18 -17.36 -5.60
N LYS A 14 -22.32 -16.48 -6.14
CA LYS A 14 -21.22 -16.88 -7.04
C LYS A 14 -19.96 -17.33 -6.27
N LEU A 15 -19.86 -17.03 -4.99
CA LEU A 15 -18.67 -17.26 -4.17
C LEU A 15 -18.90 -18.39 -3.16
N GLU A 16 -18.15 -19.45 -3.29
CA GLU A 16 -18.06 -20.48 -2.23
C GLU A 16 -17.10 -20.03 -1.13
N SER A 17 -17.63 -19.53 -0.03
CA SER A 17 -16.84 -18.89 1.04
C SER A 17 -15.83 -19.81 1.74
N THR A 18 -16.00 -21.13 1.63
CA THR A 18 -15.10 -22.14 2.22
C THR A 18 -13.98 -22.59 1.28
N LYS A 19 -14.10 -22.29 -0.01
CA LYS A 19 -13.14 -22.70 -1.04
C LYS A 19 -11.97 -21.73 -1.12
N ALA A 20 -10.76 -22.24 -1.21
CA ALA A 20 -9.57 -21.50 -1.61
C ALA A 20 -9.44 -21.63 -3.15
N TYR A 21 -9.37 -20.52 -3.84
CA TYR A 21 -9.27 -20.45 -5.30
C TYR A 21 -7.81 -20.33 -5.73
N VAL A 22 -7.48 -20.85 -6.91
CA VAL A 22 -6.21 -20.56 -7.58
C VAL A 22 -6.13 -19.06 -7.87
N VAL A 23 -4.92 -18.48 -7.88
CA VAL A 23 -4.72 -17.02 -8.03
C VAL A 23 -5.42 -16.44 -9.25
N ASP A 24 -5.28 -17.10 -10.41
CA ASP A 24 -5.84 -16.61 -11.66
C ASP A 24 -7.39 -16.65 -11.65
N ASP A 25 -7.98 -17.69 -11.08
CA ASP A 25 -9.44 -17.81 -10.89
C ASP A 25 -9.94 -16.78 -9.87
N ALA A 26 -9.21 -16.58 -8.77
CA ALA A 26 -9.56 -15.61 -7.75
C ALA A 26 -9.55 -14.18 -8.30
N LEU A 27 -8.53 -13.79 -9.08
CA LEU A 27 -8.43 -12.49 -9.72
C LEU A 27 -9.55 -12.29 -10.76
N SER A 28 -9.85 -13.31 -11.56
CA SER A 28 -10.95 -13.28 -12.52
C SER A 28 -12.29 -13.06 -11.82
N LEU A 29 -12.54 -13.79 -10.74
CA LEU A 29 -13.77 -13.70 -9.96
C LEU A 29 -13.90 -12.32 -9.28
N VAL A 30 -12.81 -11.79 -8.69
CA VAL A 30 -12.82 -10.45 -8.09
C VAL A 30 -13.13 -9.37 -9.12
N LYS A 31 -12.59 -9.47 -10.34
CA LYS A 31 -12.90 -8.54 -11.44
C LYS A 31 -14.35 -8.64 -11.88
N GLU A 32 -14.91 -9.84 -11.99
CA GLU A 32 -16.31 -10.04 -12.33
C GLU A 32 -17.26 -9.47 -11.27
N LEU A 33 -16.87 -9.58 -9.98
CA LEU A 33 -17.64 -9.08 -8.86
C LEU A 33 -17.47 -7.57 -8.62
N ALA A 34 -16.53 -6.91 -9.30
CA ALA A 34 -16.31 -5.47 -9.24
C ALA A 34 -17.36 -4.72 -10.08
N THR A 35 -18.57 -4.58 -9.55
CA THR A 35 -19.74 -4.04 -10.27
C THR A 35 -20.11 -2.61 -9.86
N ALA A 36 -19.22 -1.88 -9.19
CA ALA A 36 -19.46 -0.49 -8.82
C ALA A 36 -19.40 0.45 -10.04
N LYS A 37 -20.05 1.63 -9.92
CA LYS A 37 -20.06 2.63 -10.99
C LYS A 37 -18.75 3.39 -11.16
N PHE A 38 -17.78 3.15 -10.31
CA PHE A 38 -16.44 3.74 -10.33
C PHE A 38 -15.39 2.65 -10.52
N LEU A 39 -14.21 3.03 -10.94
CA LEU A 39 -13.09 2.12 -11.11
C LEU A 39 -12.59 1.67 -9.74
N GLU A 40 -12.88 0.41 -9.41
CA GLU A 40 -12.54 -0.18 -8.11
C GLU A 40 -11.05 -0.50 -8.01
N SER A 41 -10.49 -0.35 -6.81
CA SER A 41 -9.16 -0.89 -6.50
C SER A 41 -9.27 -2.37 -6.16
N ILE A 42 -8.23 -3.13 -6.47
CA ILE A 42 -8.08 -4.52 -6.04
C ILE A 42 -7.08 -4.51 -4.90
N ASP A 43 -7.56 -4.93 -3.74
CA ASP A 43 -6.80 -4.93 -2.49
C ASP A 43 -6.53 -6.37 -2.05
N VAL A 44 -5.36 -6.58 -1.46
CA VAL A 44 -4.98 -7.86 -0.87
C VAL A 44 -4.89 -7.72 0.65
N SER A 45 -5.38 -8.74 1.34
CA SER A 45 -5.26 -8.91 2.79
C SER A 45 -4.45 -10.16 3.08
N VAL A 46 -3.26 -9.97 3.65
CA VAL A 46 -2.34 -11.07 4.00
C VAL A 46 -2.32 -11.24 5.51
N ASN A 47 -2.84 -12.36 5.99
CA ASN A 47 -2.77 -12.70 7.41
C ASN A 47 -1.42 -13.36 7.70
N LEU A 48 -0.61 -12.69 8.52
CA LEU A 48 0.73 -13.14 8.90
C LEU A 48 0.73 -13.89 10.24
N GLY A 49 1.67 -14.80 10.39
CA GLY A 49 1.94 -15.54 11.64
C GLY A 49 2.80 -14.75 12.62
N VAL A 50 2.50 -13.48 12.84
CA VAL A 50 3.23 -12.58 13.76
C VAL A 50 2.33 -12.09 14.88
N ASP A 51 2.92 -11.72 16.02
CA ASP A 51 2.25 -11.06 17.12
C ASP A 51 2.55 -9.54 17.09
N PRO A 52 1.63 -8.71 16.61
CA PRO A 52 1.86 -7.27 16.47
C PRO A 52 1.95 -6.51 17.81
N ARG A 53 1.67 -7.18 18.94
CA ARG A 53 1.88 -6.62 20.28
C ARG A 53 3.36 -6.52 20.64
N LYS A 54 4.19 -7.35 20.00
CA LYS A 54 5.63 -7.36 20.15
C LYS A 54 6.25 -6.43 19.10
N SER A 55 7.00 -5.44 19.53
CA SER A 55 7.60 -4.43 18.64
C SER A 55 8.58 -5.00 17.62
N ASP A 56 9.22 -6.14 17.94
CA ASP A 56 10.14 -6.89 17.08
C ASP A 56 9.42 -7.70 15.99
N GLN A 57 8.12 -7.96 16.15
CA GLN A 57 7.30 -8.71 15.19
C GLN A 57 6.40 -7.83 14.32
N VAL A 58 6.47 -6.51 14.51
CA VAL A 58 5.72 -5.57 13.66
C VAL A 58 6.39 -5.48 12.29
N VAL A 59 5.72 -6.02 11.28
CA VAL A 59 6.18 -5.92 9.88
C VAL A 59 5.69 -4.60 9.28
N ARG A 60 6.62 -3.79 8.81
CA ARG A 60 6.36 -2.51 8.16
C ARG A 60 7.40 -2.26 7.08
N GLY A 61 6.95 -1.90 5.90
CA GLY A 61 7.82 -1.61 4.76
C GLY A 61 7.09 -0.96 3.61
N SER A 62 7.74 -0.97 2.48
CA SER A 62 7.19 -0.54 1.20
C SER A 62 7.74 -1.40 0.07
N THR A 63 6.90 -1.66 -0.91
CA THR A 63 7.22 -2.40 -2.13
C THR A 63 6.91 -1.53 -3.33
N VAL A 64 7.76 -1.54 -4.33
CA VAL A 64 7.47 -0.95 -5.63
C VAL A 64 6.84 -2.02 -6.51
N LEU A 65 5.60 -1.80 -6.91
CA LEU A 65 4.88 -2.76 -7.76
C LEU A 65 5.36 -2.65 -9.21
N PRO A 66 5.69 -3.76 -9.90
CA PRO A 66 6.19 -3.75 -11.27
C PRO A 66 5.25 -3.01 -12.24
N ASN A 67 3.94 -3.25 -12.12
CA ASN A 67 2.92 -2.65 -12.98
C ASN A 67 2.25 -1.42 -12.34
N GLY A 68 2.80 -0.91 -11.21
CA GLY A 68 2.25 0.22 -10.48
C GLY A 68 0.90 -0.07 -9.82
N THR A 69 0.27 0.97 -9.28
CA THR A 69 -1.05 0.89 -8.62
C THR A 69 -2.20 1.40 -9.49
N GLY A 70 -1.91 1.96 -10.67
CA GLY A 70 -2.91 2.61 -11.53
C GLY A 70 -3.44 3.95 -10.99
N LYS A 71 -2.87 4.48 -9.90
CA LYS A 71 -3.23 5.79 -9.35
C LYS A 71 -2.11 6.79 -9.62
N THR A 72 -2.48 7.99 -10.05
CA THR A 72 -1.56 9.12 -10.09
C THR A 72 -1.33 9.64 -8.67
N VAL A 73 -0.08 9.60 -8.22
CA VAL A 73 0.31 10.00 -6.87
C VAL A 73 0.95 11.38 -6.91
N ARG A 74 0.44 12.31 -6.12
CA ARG A 74 1.03 13.64 -5.94
C ARG A 74 2.06 13.58 -4.83
N VAL A 75 3.29 13.92 -5.15
CA VAL A 75 4.44 13.81 -4.25
C VAL A 75 4.87 15.19 -3.77
N ALA A 76 4.85 15.39 -2.46
CA ALA A 76 5.44 16.56 -1.81
C ALA A 76 6.80 16.20 -1.21
N VAL A 77 7.79 17.06 -1.43
CA VAL A 77 9.17 16.85 -0.99
C VAL A 77 9.61 17.99 -0.08
N PHE A 78 10.00 17.65 1.14
CA PHE A 78 10.68 18.57 2.06
C PHE A 78 12.19 18.46 1.88
N ALA A 79 12.77 19.40 1.14
CA ALA A 79 14.21 19.47 0.88
C ALA A 79 14.68 20.91 0.68
N GLN A 80 15.98 21.15 0.82
CA GLN A 80 16.64 22.43 0.59
C GLN A 80 17.81 22.27 -0.41
N GLY A 81 18.17 23.38 -1.07
CA GLY A 81 19.33 23.47 -1.97
C GLY A 81 19.29 22.44 -3.09
N ASP A 82 20.41 21.82 -3.40
CA ASP A 82 20.58 20.84 -4.47
C ASP A 82 19.56 19.67 -4.42
N ASN A 83 19.10 19.32 -3.23
CA ASN A 83 18.11 18.25 -3.09
C ASN A 83 16.70 18.70 -3.53
N ALA A 84 16.38 19.99 -3.41
CA ALA A 84 15.14 20.55 -3.94
C ALA A 84 15.13 20.55 -5.47
N ASP A 85 16.24 20.94 -6.09
CA ASP A 85 16.41 20.92 -7.54
C ASP A 85 16.33 19.49 -8.10
N LYS A 86 16.99 18.53 -7.44
CA LYS A 86 16.92 17.11 -7.77
C LYS A 86 15.50 16.55 -7.64
N ALA A 87 14.75 16.97 -6.61
CA ALA A 87 13.35 16.56 -6.41
C ALA A 87 12.46 17.06 -7.55
N THR A 88 12.63 18.32 -7.95
CA THR A 88 11.90 18.93 -9.06
C THR A 88 12.22 18.25 -10.38
N ALA A 89 13.50 17.99 -10.64
CA ALA A 89 13.97 17.27 -11.83
C ALA A 89 13.45 15.83 -11.87
N ALA A 90 13.27 15.17 -10.72
CA ALA A 90 12.70 13.83 -10.60
C ALA A 90 11.17 13.82 -10.80
N GLY A 91 10.53 14.99 -10.89
CA GLY A 91 9.10 15.14 -11.12
C GLY A 91 8.26 15.24 -9.85
N ALA A 92 8.79 15.72 -8.73
CA ALA A 92 7.98 16.04 -7.55
C ALA A 92 6.96 17.15 -7.89
N ASP A 93 5.75 17.05 -7.36
CA ASP A 93 4.68 18.00 -7.67
C ASP A 93 4.78 19.26 -6.80
N ILE A 94 5.24 19.11 -5.57
CA ILE A 94 5.43 20.21 -4.62
C ILE A 94 6.79 20.03 -3.94
N VAL A 95 7.64 21.05 -4.01
CA VAL A 95 8.95 21.03 -3.34
C VAL A 95 9.08 22.30 -2.49
N GLY A 96 9.54 22.16 -1.25
CA GLY A 96 9.74 23.30 -0.36
C GLY A 96 10.19 22.86 1.02
N LEU A 97 10.37 23.79 1.93
CA LEU A 97 10.68 23.51 3.32
C LEU A 97 9.74 24.27 4.27
N GLU A 98 10.05 25.52 4.59
CA GLU A 98 9.24 26.33 5.50
C GLU A 98 7.94 26.77 4.86
N ASP A 99 7.97 27.17 3.60
CA ASP A 99 6.81 27.56 2.79
C ASP A 99 5.78 26.42 2.72
N LEU A 100 6.28 25.22 2.44
CA LEU A 100 5.45 24.02 2.41
C LEU A 100 4.92 23.68 3.81
N ALA A 101 5.71 23.89 4.86
CA ALA A 101 5.27 23.66 6.22
C ALA A 101 4.14 24.63 6.63
N GLU A 102 4.18 25.89 6.21
CA GLU A 102 3.10 26.86 6.43
C GLU A 102 1.82 26.47 5.70
N THR A 103 1.94 26.02 4.45
CA THR A 103 0.82 25.53 3.65
C THR A 103 0.14 24.33 4.33
N VAL A 104 0.93 23.40 4.85
CA VAL A 104 0.43 22.25 5.62
C VAL A 104 -0.24 22.69 6.93
N LYS A 105 0.32 23.69 7.65
CA LYS A 105 -0.29 24.24 8.86
C LYS A 105 -1.64 24.90 8.59
N LYS A 106 -1.82 25.52 7.42
CA LYS A 106 -3.10 26.09 6.95
C LYS A 106 -4.14 25.02 6.59
N GLY A 107 -3.73 23.75 6.52
CA GLY A 107 -4.60 22.61 6.21
C GLY A 107 -4.71 22.27 4.72
N GLU A 108 -3.93 22.92 3.88
CA GLU A 108 -3.86 22.64 2.44
C GLU A 108 -2.95 21.43 2.20
N LEU A 109 -3.54 20.25 2.00
CA LEU A 109 -2.85 18.98 1.82
C LEU A 109 -3.17 18.39 0.44
N ASN A 110 -2.64 19.04 -0.60
CA ASN A 110 -2.86 18.65 -1.99
C ASN A 110 -1.83 17.62 -2.48
N PHE A 111 -1.44 16.67 -1.62
CA PHE A 111 -0.48 15.61 -1.92
C PHE A 111 -0.86 14.30 -1.22
N ASP A 112 -0.39 13.21 -1.78
CA ASP A 112 -0.73 11.85 -1.35
C ASP A 112 0.47 11.15 -0.67
N VAL A 113 1.69 11.60 -0.99
CA VAL A 113 2.93 11.09 -0.40
C VAL A 113 3.83 12.26 0.01
N VAL A 114 4.44 12.14 1.19
CA VAL A 114 5.45 13.08 1.66
C VAL A 114 6.80 12.38 1.75
N ILE A 115 7.80 12.99 1.13
CA ILE A 115 9.20 12.58 1.20
C ILE A 115 9.97 13.70 1.90
N ALA A 116 10.94 13.37 2.72
CA ALA A 116 11.75 14.35 3.43
C ALA A 116 13.23 13.94 3.44
N THR A 117 14.11 14.92 3.31
CA THR A 117 15.52 14.70 3.63
C THR A 117 15.71 14.61 5.16
N PRO A 118 16.74 13.92 5.64
CA PRO A 118 17.00 13.82 7.09
C PRO A 118 17.07 15.20 7.78
N ASP A 119 17.66 16.18 7.12
CA ASP A 119 17.79 17.55 7.63
C ASP A 119 16.43 18.26 7.76
N ALA A 120 15.53 18.04 6.79
CA ALA A 120 14.19 18.61 6.79
C ALA A 120 13.27 18.01 7.86
N MET A 121 13.63 16.86 8.43
CA MET A 121 12.82 16.19 9.47
C MET A 121 12.62 17.03 10.72
N ARG A 122 13.49 18.00 11.01
CA ARG A 122 13.30 18.97 12.10
C ARG A 122 12.03 19.81 11.89
N VAL A 123 11.78 20.25 10.66
CA VAL A 123 10.60 21.05 10.30
C VAL A 123 9.37 20.15 10.19
N VAL A 124 9.50 19.01 9.52
CA VAL A 124 8.42 18.02 9.34
C VAL A 124 7.94 17.46 10.69
N GLY A 125 8.83 17.31 11.67
CA GLY A 125 8.50 16.86 13.03
C GLY A 125 7.46 17.76 13.71
N GLN A 126 7.50 19.07 13.49
CA GLN A 126 6.51 20.03 14.01
C GLN A 126 5.11 19.83 13.39
N LEU A 127 5.04 19.22 12.22
CA LEU A 127 3.80 18.92 11.50
C LEU A 127 3.20 17.55 11.87
N GLY A 128 3.82 16.85 12.82
CA GLY A 128 3.43 15.49 13.19
C GLY A 128 1.98 15.36 13.65
N GLN A 129 1.43 16.37 14.29
CA GLN A 129 0.02 16.41 14.72
C GLN A 129 -0.97 16.47 13.51
N ILE A 130 -0.54 17.02 12.38
CA ILE A 130 -1.36 17.17 11.17
C ILE A 130 -1.14 15.98 10.24
N LEU A 131 0.12 15.62 9.98
CA LEU A 131 0.50 14.56 9.04
C LEU A 131 0.31 13.16 9.61
N GLY A 132 0.51 12.99 10.92
CA GLY A 132 0.43 11.69 11.61
C GLY A 132 -0.93 11.00 11.48
N PRO A 133 -2.04 11.64 11.88
CA PRO A 133 -3.38 11.04 11.78
C PRO A 133 -3.79 10.68 10.35
N ARG A 134 -3.24 11.40 9.35
CA ARG A 134 -3.50 11.15 7.92
C ARG A 134 -2.58 10.11 7.29
N GLY A 135 -1.63 9.55 8.05
CA GLY A 135 -0.66 8.57 7.55
C GLY A 135 0.37 9.15 6.58
N LEU A 136 0.49 10.48 6.50
CA LEU A 136 1.40 11.17 5.58
C LEU A 136 2.79 11.43 6.19
N MET A 137 3.00 11.12 7.46
CA MET A 137 4.27 11.35 8.13
C MET A 137 5.39 10.51 7.50
N PRO A 138 6.48 11.14 7.04
CA PRO A 138 7.64 10.43 6.50
C PRO A 138 8.26 9.47 7.53
N ASN A 139 8.77 8.33 7.05
CA ASN A 139 9.39 7.34 7.91
C ASN A 139 10.59 6.67 7.22
N PRO A 140 11.74 6.53 7.89
CA PRO A 140 12.92 5.87 7.33
C PRO A 140 12.67 4.41 6.92
N LYS A 141 11.87 3.66 7.72
CA LYS A 141 11.58 2.24 7.45
C LYS A 141 10.76 2.01 6.18
N VAL A 142 10.10 3.05 5.69
CA VAL A 142 9.29 3.02 4.45
C VAL A 142 10.06 3.65 3.27
N GLY A 143 11.26 4.16 3.53
CA GLY A 143 12.09 4.82 2.52
C GLY A 143 11.62 6.22 2.12
N THR A 144 10.73 6.84 2.91
CA THR A 144 10.26 8.22 2.66
C THR A 144 11.09 9.28 3.38
N VAL A 145 12.05 8.87 4.22
CA VAL A 145 13.12 9.73 4.74
C VAL A 145 14.43 9.23 4.17
N THR A 146 15.00 9.95 3.22
CA THR A 146 16.22 9.54 2.52
C THR A 146 17.00 10.75 2.04
N ALA A 147 18.32 10.58 1.90
CA ALA A 147 19.19 11.56 1.25
C ALA A 147 19.06 11.50 -0.29
N ASP A 148 18.73 10.31 -0.85
CA ASP A 148 18.47 10.15 -2.28
C ASP A 148 16.98 10.42 -2.60
N VAL A 149 16.69 11.69 -2.76
CA VAL A 149 15.34 12.17 -3.07
C VAL A 149 14.91 11.74 -4.48
N THR A 150 15.84 11.65 -5.42
CA THR A 150 15.55 11.31 -6.82
C THR A 150 14.94 9.93 -6.96
N THR A 151 15.57 8.93 -6.36
CA THR A 151 15.07 7.55 -6.37
C THR A 151 13.75 7.43 -5.59
N ALA A 152 13.62 8.13 -4.45
CA ALA A 152 12.40 8.10 -3.65
C ALA A 152 11.19 8.67 -4.40
N VAL A 153 11.35 9.78 -5.14
CA VAL A 153 10.28 10.39 -5.95
C VAL A 153 9.90 9.47 -7.11
N LYS A 154 10.89 8.89 -7.81
CA LYS A 154 10.64 7.94 -8.90
C LYS A 154 9.87 6.72 -8.40
N ASN A 155 10.28 6.12 -7.29
CA ASN A 155 9.60 4.97 -6.70
C ASN A 155 8.16 5.31 -6.26
N ALA A 156 7.95 6.48 -5.63
CA ALA A 156 6.62 6.92 -5.24
C ALA A 156 5.69 7.08 -6.44
N LYS A 157 6.19 7.61 -7.57
CA LYS A 157 5.44 7.75 -8.83
C LYS A 157 5.27 6.44 -9.60
N ALA A 158 6.22 5.51 -9.48
CA ALA A 158 6.13 4.18 -10.07
C ALA A 158 5.10 3.26 -9.39
N GLY A 159 4.46 3.70 -8.31
CA GLY A 159 3.45 2.90 -7.61
C GLY A 159 3.98 2.16 -6.40
N GLN A 160 4.81 2.82 -5.60
CA GLN A 160 5.24 2.31 -4.31
C GLN A 160 4.05 2.17 -3.35
N VAL A 161 3.82 0.98 -2.85
CA VAL A 161 2.80 0.66 -1.85
C VAL A 161 3.45 0.51 -0.48
N ARG A 162 2.85 1.14 0.53
CA ARG A 162 3.28 1.02 1.93
C ARG A 162 2.42 0.00 2.64
N TYR A 163 3.05 -0.84 3.43
CA TYR A 163 2.33 -1.81 4.24
C TYR A 163 2.76 -1.77 5.71
N ARG A 164 1.82 -2.09 6.57
CA ARG A 164 2.04 -2.22 8.01
C ARG A 164 1.05 -3.24 8.56
N THR A 165 1.52 -4.11 9.45
CA THR A 165 0.64 -5.01 10.19
C THR A 165 -0.32 -4.23 11.08
N ASP A 166 -1.58 -4.63 11.05
CA ASP A 166 -2.62 -4.16 11.97
C ASP A 166 -2.54 -4.88 13.34
N LYS A 167 -3.50 -4.62 14.24
CA LYS A 167 -3.56 -5.27 15.56
C LYS A 167 -3.83 -6.78 15.49
N ALA A 168 -4.33 -7.30 14.38
CA ALA A 168 -4.61 -8.72 14.16
C ALA A 168 -3.46 -9.44 13.43
N GLY A 169 -2.38 -8.72 13.06
CA GLY A 169 -1.27 -9.28 12.30
C GLY A 169 -1.55 -9.38 10.80
N ILE A 170 -2.53 -8.62 10.30
CA ILE A 170 -2.92 -8.62 8.90
C ILE A 170 -2.29 -7.40 8.21
N ILE A 171 -1.82 -7.59 6.99
CA ILE A 171 -1.38 -6.52 6.09
C ILE A 171 -2.47 -6.31 5.05
N HIS A 172 -2.78 -5.06 4.78
CA HIS A 172 -3.71 -4.62 3.76
C HIS A 172 -2.99 -3.68 2.80
N CYS A 173 -3.03 -3.98 1.50
CA CYS A 173 -2.47 -3.10 0.49
C CYS A 173 -3.15 -3.29 -0.88
N PRO A 174 -3.23 -2.23 -1.69
CA PRO A 174 -3.69 -2.31 -3.06
C PRO A 174 -2.62 -2.99 -3.94
N ILE A 175 -3.07 -3.85 -4.85
CA ILE A 175 -2.24 -4.49 -5.87
C ILE A 175 -2.51 -3.97 -7.28
N GLY A 176 -3.55 -3.17 -7.46
CA GLY A 176 -3.92 -2.58 -8.74
C GLY A 176 -5.35 -2.10 -8.78
N ARG A 177 -5.90 -2.00 -9.97
CA ARG A 177 -7.28 -1.60 -10.24
C ARG A 177 -8.00 -2.65 -11.08
N SER A 178 -9.32 -2.55 -11.14
CA SER A 178 -10.16 -3.51 -11.88
C SER A 178 -9.97 -3.48 -13.41
N ASP A 179 -9.35 -2.42 -13.95
CA ASP A 179 -8.97 -2.30 -15.37
C ASP A 179 -7.67 -3.04 -15.72
N PHE A 180 -6.84 -3.37 -14.73
CA PHE A 180 -5.59 -4.10 -14.95
C PHE A 180 -5.87 -5.51 -15.50
N GLU A 181 -4.97 -6.01 -16.33
CA GLU A 181 -4.99 -7.40 -16.79
C GLU A 181 -4.62 -8.35 -15.63
N ILE A 182 -5.11 -9.59 -15.70
CA ILE A 182 -4.89 -10.61 -14.67
C ILE A 182 -3.38 -10.89 -14.48
N PRO A 183 -2.56 -11.04 -15.53
CA PRO A 183 -1.13 -11.24 -15.38
C PRO A 183 -0.44 -10.10 -14.61
N ALA A 184 -0.80 -8.84 -14.90
CA ALA A 184 -0.23 -7.67 -14.24
C ALA A 184 -0.57 -7.62 -12.73
N LEU A 185 -1.79 -8.01 -12.36
CA LEU A 185 -2.21 -8.12 -10.95
C LEU A 185 -1.48 -9.25 -10.23
N LYS A 186 -1.25 -10.36 -10.93
CA LYS A 186 -0.51 -11.52 -10.41
C LYS A 186 0.95 -11.17 -10.14
N GLU A 187 1.64 -10.54 -11.10
CA GLU A 187 3.02 -10.06 -10.92
C GLU A 187 3.14 -9.08 -9.74
N ASN A 188 2.18 -8.16 -9.61
CA ASN A 188 2.15 -7.24 -8.47
C ASN A 188 1.96 -7.97 -7.14
N LEU A 189 1.11 -8.99 -7.10
CA LEU A 189 0.89 -9.82 -5.92
C LEU A 189 2.15 -10.61 -5.54
N GLU A 190 2.80 -11.25 -6.51
CA GLU A 190 4.03 -12.02 -6.31
C GLU A 190 5.17 -11.13 -5.81
N ALA A 191 5.35 -9.93 -6.40
CA ALA A 191 6.34 -8.95 -5.94
C ALA A 191 6.11 -8.55 -4.48
N LEU A 192 4.85 -8.32 -4.09
CA LEU A 192 4.49 -8.00 -2.71
C LEU A 192 4.80 -9.16 -1.76
N LEU A 193 4.43 -10.39 -2.11
CA LEU A 193 4.66 -11.57 -1.27
C LEU A 193 6.14 -11.89 -1.13
N ALA A 194 6.94 -11.74 -2.19
CA ALA A 194 8.38 -11.89 -2.17
C ALA A 194 9.04 -10.88 -1.20
N ASP A 195 8.59 -9.62 -1.20
CA ASP A 195 9.10 -8.62 -0.27
C ASP A 195 8.65 -8.88 1.17
N LEU A 196 7.44 -9.38 1.37
CA LEU A 196 6.97 -9.81 2.70
C LEU A 196 7.80 -10.97 3.23
N GLN A 197 8.18 -11.94 2.40
CA GLN A 197 9.07 -13.04 2.80
C GLN A 197 10.46 -12.54 3.22
N LYS A 198 11.03 -11.57 2.49
CA LYS A 198 12.30 -10.92 2.87
C LYS A 198 12.18 -10.16 4.20
N ALA A 199 11.02 -9.54 4.45
CA ALA A 199 10.74 -8.78 5.67
C ALA A 199 10.35 -9.65 6.87
N LYS A 200 10.38 -10.99 6.75
CA LYS A 200 10.01 -11.90 7.83
C LYS A 200 10.90 -11.70 9.05
N PRO A 201 10.33 -11.39 10.24
CA PRO A 201 11.12 -11.28 11.47
C PRO A 201 11.72 -12.62 11.87
N ALA A 202 12.95 -12.61 12.36
CA ALA A 202 13.61 -13.83 12.86
C ALA A 202 12.87 -14.47 14.05
N SER A 203 12.12 -13.66 14.81
CA SER A 203 11.31 -14.12 15.95
C SER A 203 9.97 -14.76 15.54
N ALA A 204 9.58 -14.68 14.24
CA ALA A 204 8.35 -15.29 13.75
C ALA A 204 8.54 -16.80 13.57
N LYS A 205 7.84 -17.60 14.38
CA LYS A 205 7.87 -19.06 14.34
C LYS A 205 6.67 -19.61 13.56
N GLY A 206 6.90 -20.74 12.88
CA GLY A 206 5.85 -21.45 12.14
C GLY A 206 5.53 -20.84 10.77
N SER A 207 4.30 -21.07 10.29
CA SER A 207 3.83 -20.58 8.98
C SER A 207 3.71 -19.06 9.00
N TYR A 208 4.50 -18.37 8.16
CA TYR A 208 4.52 -16.90 8.12
C TYR A 208 3.29 -16.32 7.43
N VAL A 209 2.99 -16.77 6.22
CA VAL A 209 1.73 -16.43 5.53
C VAL A 209 0.67 -17.46 5.93
N LYS A 210 -0.36 -17.06 6.67
CA LYS A 210 -1.44 -17.95 7.12
C LYS A 210 -2.61 -17.99 6.16
N LYS A 211 -3.04 -16.83 5.69
CA LYS A 211 -4.19 -16.69 4.78
C LYS A 211 -3.96 -15.52 3.84
N LEU A 212 -4.36 -15.71 2.59
CA LEU A 212 -4.37 -14.70 1.55
C LEU A 212 -5.80 -14.49 1.08
N THR A 213 -6.22 -13.24 0.98
CA THR A 213 -7.57 -12.88 0.52
C THR A 213 -7.46 -11.66 -0.39
N ILE A 214 -8.11 -11.72 -1.54
CA ILE A 214 -8.18 -10.62 -2.50
C ILE A 214 -9.62 -10.11 -2.55
N SER A 215 -9.80 -8.80 -2.66
CA SER A 215 -11.12 -8.18 -2.77
C SER A 215 -11.08 -6.95 -3.66
N SER A 216 -12.19 -6.63 -4.30
CA SER A 216 -12.39 -5.30 -4.86
C SER A 216 -12.89 -4.34 -3.76
N THR A 217 -12.87 -3.03 -4.03
CA THR A 217 -13.26 -1.99 -3.04
C THR A 217 -14.64 -2.24 -2.43
N MET A 218 -15.59 -2.70 -3.23
CA MET A 218 -16.99 -2.90 -2.81
C MET A 218 -17.45 -4.37 -2.93
N GLY A 219 -16.55 -5.27 -3.32
CA GLY A 219 -16.82 -6.69 -3.47
C GLY A 219 -16.53 -7.51 -2.23
N PRO A 220 -16.93 -8.79 -2.21
CA PRO A 220 -16.57 -9.73 -1.16
C PRO A 220 -15.09 -10.12 -1.26
N GLY A 221 -14.52 -10.59 -0.15
CA GLY A 221 -13.18 -11.16 -0.12
C GLY A 221 -13.16 -12.60 -0.64
N VAL A 222 -12.28 -12.87 -1.60
CA VAL A 222 -12.04 -14.19 -2.19
C VAL A 222 -10.78 -14.77 -1.58
N SER A 223 -10.89 -15.95 -0.96
CA SER A 223 -9.74 -16.65 -0.38
C SER A 223 -8.89 -17.29 -1.47
N VAL A 224 -7.59 -17.07 -1.42
CA VAL A 224 -6.61 -17.59 -2.39
C VAL A 224 -5.84 -18.75 -1.79
N ASP A 225 -5.61 -19.79 -2.58
CA ASP A 225 -4.73 -20.88 -2.20
C ASP A 225 -3.27 -20.42 -2.24
N ARG A 226 -2.59 -20.59 -1.10
CA ARG A 226 -1.17 -20.22 -0.94
C ARG A 226 -0.23 -21.02 -1.83
N GLY A 227 -0.59 -22.27 -2.13
CA GLY A 227 0.21 -23.16 -2.98
C GLY A 227 0.18 -22.77 -4.46
N SER A 228 -0.75 -21.90 -4.85
CA SER A 228 -0.88 -21.40 -6.24
C SER A 228 -0.11 -20.11 -6.50
N VAL A 229 0.56 -19.56 -5.49
CA VAL A 229 1.39 -18.36 -5.61
C VAL A 229 2.84 -18.77 -5.48
N ASP A 230 3.64 -18.52 -6.51
CA ASP A 230 5.08 -18.72 -6.52
C ASP A 230 5.74 -17.62 -5.64
N ALA A 231 5.93 -17.89 -4.33
CA ALA A 231 6.52 -16.95 -3.38
C ALA A 231 7.51 -17.65 -2.43
#